data_79fec98f32437a99036942d387038a5e
#
_entry.id   79fec98f32437a99036942d387038a5e
#
_cell.length_a   1.000
_cell.length_b   1.000
_cell.length_c   1.000
_cell.angle_alpha   90.00
_cell.angle_beta   90.00
_cell.angle_gamma   90.00
#
_symmetry.space_group_name_H-M   'P 1'
#
loop_
_entity.id
_entity.type
_entity.pdbx_description
1 polymer ?
#
loop_
_entity_poly.entity_id
_entity_poly.type
_entity_poly.pdbx_seq_one_letter_code
_entity_poly.pdbx_strand_id
1 'polypeptide(L)'
;MSTLLFDKIVFGPIHSRRLGVSLGMNLLPTDGKVCSFDCIYCECGFNKDRKAQRRMPTREEVSESLRERLTQMQADGVTPDVITFAGNGEPTLHPDFEYIISDTIVTRDALCPKAKIAVLSNATQLHKESVCRALNRVDDNILKIDSVLDSRIRQIDRPHASGFGFAQLLEQLKRFDGNLMIQTMFLKGDVDGQSVNN
;
A
#
# COMPACT_ATOMS: atom_id res chain seq x y z
N MET A 1 16.42 12.42 -7.78
CA MET A 1 15.61 11.33 -8.37
C MET A 1 14.29 11.92 -8.83
N SER A 2 13.78 11.54 -10.01
CA SER A 2 12.41 11.89 -10.39
C SER A 2 11.45 11.13 -9.49
N THR A 3 10.57 11.83 -8.79
CA THR A 3 9.54 11.21 -7.95
C THR A 3 8.37 10.79 -8.81
N LEU A 4 7.92 9.55 -8.64
CA LEU A 4 6.74 9.00 -9.29
C LEU A 4 5.52 9.17 -8.37
N LEU A 5 4.50 9.89 -8.84
CA LEU A 5 3.19 9.93 -8.19
C LEU A 5 2.12 9.48 -9.18
N PHE A 6 1.16 8.74 -8.67
CA PHE A 6 -0.03 8.36 -9.44
C PHE A 6 -1.05 9.49 -9.40
N ASP A 7 -1.44 9.97 -10.55
CA ASP A 7 -2.38 11.09 -10.74
C ASP A 7 -3.86 10.68 -10.75
N LYS A 8 -4.13 9.38 -10.54
CA LYS A 8 -5.47 8.77 -10.56
C LYS A 8 -5.70 7.89 -9.34
N ILE A 9 -6.96 7.72 -8.97
CA ILE A 9 -7.42 6.78 -7.94
C ILE A 9 -7.15 5.33 -8.38
N VAL A 10 -7.53 5.00 -9.61
CA VAL A 10 -7.28 3.70 -10.22
C VAL A 10 -6.32 3.88 -11.38
N PHE A 11 -5.21 3.17 -11.38
CA PHE A 11 -4.16 3.27 -12.37
C PHE A 11 -3.71 1.92 -12.91
N GLY A 12 -3.09 1.92 -14.07
CA GLY A 12 -2.69 0.70 -14.77
C GLY A 12 -3.73 0.25 -15.80
N PRO A 13 -3.78 -1.05 -16.19
CA PRO A 13 -3.05 -2.15 -15.57
C PRO A 13 -1.52 -2.08 -15.77
N ILE A 14 -0.79 -2.61 -14.81
CA ILE A 14 0.68 -2.73 -14.82
C ILE A 14 1.03 -4.21 -14.82
N HIS A 15 1.96 -4.62 -15.70
CA HIS A 15 2.47 -5.98 -15.68
C HIS A 15 3.51 -6.16 -14.56
N SER A 16 3.09 -6.80 -13.49
CA SER A 16 3.94 -7.15 -12.35
C SER A 16 4.55 -8.54 -12.54
N ARG A 17 5.86 -8.67 -12.35
CA ARG A 17 6.54 -9.99 -12.40
C ARG A 17 6.01 -10.96 -11.33
N ARG A 18 5.55 -10.44 -10.19
CA ARG A 18 5.07 -11.24 -9.05
C ARG A 18 3.56 -11.42 -9.04
N LEU A 19 2.82 -10.40 -9.44
CA LEU A 19 1.37 -10.34 -9.27
C LEU A 19 0.58 -10.43 -10.59
N GLY A 20 1.27 -10.59 -11.75
CA GLY A 20 0.60 -10.62 -13.05
C GLY A 20 0.08 -9.25 -13.50
N VAL A 21 -1.09 -9.22 -14.15
CA VAL A 21 -1.77 -8.01 -14.59
C VAL A 21 -2.40 -7.31 -13.37
N SER A 22 -1.73 -6.29 -12.86
CA SER A 22 -2.10 -5.60 -11.63
C SER A 22 -2.84 -4.29 -11.93
N LEU A 23 -4.04 -4.14 -11.38
CA LEU A 23 -4.77 -2.88 -11.36
C LEU A 23 -4.50 -2.17 -10.02
N GLY A 24 -3.86 -1.00 -10.07
CA GLY A 24 -3.46 -0.26 -8.87
C GLY A 24 -4.56 0.62 -8.30
N MET A 25 -4.65 0.68 -6.98
CA MET A 25 -5.58 1.51 -6.20
C MET A 25 -4.80 2.50 -5.34
N ASN A 26 -4.91 3.79 -5.64
CA ASN A 26 -4.33 4.87 -4.85
C ASN A 26 -5.41 5.51 -3.98
N LEU A 27 -5.38 5.26 -2.68
CA LEU A 27 -6.33 5.84 -1.70
C LEU A 27 -5.88 7.20 -1.15
N LEU A 28 -4.77 7.71 -1.64
CA LEU A 28 -4.14 8.91 -1.12
C LEU A 28 -4.25 10.05 -2.13
N PRO A 29 -3.94 11.31 -1.74
CA PRO A 29 -3.98 12.43 -2.67
C PRO A 29 -3.18 12.17 -3.94
N THR A 30 -3.70 12.63 -5.08
CA THR A 30 -3.06 12.42 -6.39
C THR A 30 -1.94 13.41 -6.69
N ASP A 31 -1.76 14.42 -5.86
CA ASP A 31 -0.80 15.51 -6.02
C ASP A 31 0.35 15.51 -5.01
N GLY A 32 0.35 14.56 -4.08
CA GLY A 32 1.39 14.50 -3.05
C GLY A 32 1.45 13.15 -2.35
N LYS A 33 2.49 12.97 -1.55
CA LYS A 33 2.68 11.78 -0.73
C LYS A 33 2.03 11.95 0.64
N VAL A 34 1.31 10.93 1.10
CA VAL A 34 0.82 10.81 2.47
C VAL A 34 1.19 9.42 3.00
N CYS A 35 2.22 9.38 3.82
CA CYS A 35 2.76 8.13 4.36
C CYS A 35 3.22 8.33 5.80
N SER A 36 3.18 7.30 6.61
CA SER A 36 3.75 7.26 7.96
C SER A 36 5.25 6.96 7.98
N PHE A 37 5.83 6.66 6.80
CA PHE A 37 7.26 6.42 6.58
C PHE A 37 7.84 7.39 5.54
N ASP A 38 9.14 7.65 5.68
CA ASP A 38 9.95 8.33 4.67
C ASP A 38 11.13 7.44 4.23
N CYS A 39 10.80 6.26 3.69
CA CYS A 39 11.80 5.29 3.25
C CYS A 39 12.77 5.90 2.22
N ILE A 40 14.06 5.66 2.43
CA ILE A 40 15.14 6.24 1.60
C ILE A 40 15.09 5.83 0.12
N TYR A 41 14.43 4.73 -0.19
CA TYR A 41 14.27 4.19 -1.55
C TYR A 41 12.88 4.45 -2.16
N CYS A 42 12.03 5.22 -1.48
CA CYS A 42 10.65 5.43 -1.92
C CYS A 42 10.60 6.20 -3.24
N GLU A 43 9.97 5.60 -4.25
CA GLU A 43 9.78 6.24 -5.55
C GLU A 43 8.90 7.49 -5.49
N CYS A 44 8.00 7.58 -4.49
CA CYS A 44 7.19 8.78 -4.25
C CYS A 44 7.98 9.93 -3.60
N GLY A 45 9.24 9.73 -3.23
CA GLY A 45 10.04 10.71 -2.48
C GLY A 45 9.68 10.76 -0.99
N PHE A 46 10.05 11.85 -0.33
CA PHE A 46 9.71 12.08 1.08
C PHE A 46 8.43 12.91 1.21
N ASN A 47 7.72 12.77 2.35
CA ASN A 47 6.49 13.54 2.60
C ASN A 47 6.70 15.06 2.51
N LYS A 48 7.91 15.57 2.92
CA LYS A 48 8.24 16.98 2.85
C LYS A 48 8.44 17.52 1.43
N ASP A 49 8.85 16.64 0.48
CA ASP A 49 9.22 17.06 -0.88
C ASP A 49 7.99 17.34 -1.75
N ARG A 50 6.89 16.62 -1.48
CA ARG A 50 5.60 16.79 -2.18
C ARG A 50 4.44 16.71 -1.22
N LYS A 51 4.25 17.78 -0.47
CA LYS A 51 3.12 17.91 0.45
C LYS A 51 1.82 17.97 -0.35
N ALA A 52 0.92 17.02 -0.09
CA ALA A 52 -0.40 16.97 -0.71
C ALA A 52 -1.22 18.24 -0.37
N GLN A 53 -1.88 18.80 -1.38
CA GLN A 53 -2.81 19.92 -1.25
C GLN A 53 -4.26 19.47 -1.42
N ARG A 54 -4.46 18.36 -2.15
CA ARG A 54 -5.77 17.76 -2.33
C ARG A 54 -6.11 16.86 -1.13
N ARG A 55 -7.40 16.66 -0.91
CA ARG A 55 -7.89 15.65 0.05
C ARG A 55 -7.67 14.23 -0.48
N MET A 56 -7.75 13.25 0.38
CA MET A 56 -7.93 11.86 -0.01
C MET A 56 -9.25 11.70 -0.78
N PRO A 57 -9.33 10.76 -1.75
CA PRO A 57 -10.59 10.45 -2.41
C PRO A 57 -11.61 9.93 -1.39
N THR A 58 -12.89 10.16 -1.61
CA THR A 58 -13.93 9.57 -0.77
C THR A 58 -14.13 8.10 -1.12
N ARG A 59 -14.78 7.35 -0.23
CA ARG A 59 -15.17 5.95 -0.45
C ARG A 59 -15.96 5.78 -1.76
N GLU A 60 -16.89 6.70 -2.03
CA GLU A 60 -17.73 6.70 -3.23
C GLU A 60 -16.89 6.93 -4.49
N GLU A 61 -15.98 7.90 -4.48
CA GLU A 61 -15.07 8.17 -5.59
C GLU A 61 -14.17 6.97 -5.90
N VAL A 62 -13.69 6.26 -4.87
CA VAL A 62 -12.90 5.04 -5.03
C VAL A 62 -13.74 3.92 -5.67
N SER A 63 -14.96 3.68 -5.16
CA SER A 63 -15.86 2.65 -5.66
C SER A 63 -16.28 2.90 -7.11
N GLU A 64 -16.61 4.15 -7.44
CA GLU A 64 -16.99 4.55 -8.80
C GLU A 64 -15.82 4.37 -9.78
N SER A 65 -14.65 4.91 -9.43
CA SER A 65 -13.43 4.77 -10.25
C SER A 65 -13.04 3.32 -10.51
N LEU A 66 -13.17 2.45 -9.50
CA LEU A 66 -12.89 1.03 -9.66
C LEU A 66 -13.88 0.36 -10.61
N ARG A 67 -15.18 0.61 -10.42
CA ARG A 67 -16.25 0.05 -11.25
C ARG A 67 -16.10 0.47 -12.71
N GLU A 68 -15.89 1.76 -12.96
CA GLU A 68 -15.68 2.30 -14.30
C GLU A 68 -14.47 1.63 -14.97
N ARG A 69 -13.35 1.55 -14.25
CA ARG A 69 -12.12 0.96 -14.82
C ARG A 69 -12.27 -0.52 -15.13
N LEU A 70 -12.88 -1.31 -14.23
CA LEU A 70 -13.12 -2.74 -14.46
C LEU A 70 -14.10 -2.98 -15.61
N THR A 71 -15.15 -2.16 -15.73
CA THR A 71 -16.10 -2.22 -16.84
C THR A 71 -15.41 -1.93 -18.19
N GLN A 72 -14.54 -0.92 -18.21
CA GLN A 72 -13.75 -0.62 -19.41
C GLN A 72 -12.81 -1.76 -19.78
N MET A 73 -12.08 -2.31 -18.79
CA MET A 73 -11.18 -3.43 -19.03
C MET A 73 -11.93 -4.66 -19.57
N GLN A 74 -13.12 -4.92 -19.04
CA GLN A 74 -13.97 -6.02 -19.54
C GLN A 74 -14.39 -5.80 -21.00
N ALA A 75 -14.75 -4.57 -21.37
CA ALA A 75 -15.07 -4.20 -22.76
C ALA A 75 -13.86 -4.37 -23.69
N ASP A 76 -12.66 -4.10 -23.18
CA ASP A 76 -11.38 -4.26 -23.91
C ASP A 76 -10.91 -5.74 -23.96
N GLY A 77 -11.64 -6.68 -23.34
CA GLY A 77 -11.26 -8.09 -23.25
C GLY A 77 -10.09 -8.37 -22.32
N VAL A 78 -9.78 -7.43 -21.40
CA VAL A 78 -8.68 -7.54 -20.44
C VAL A 78 -9.24 -7.79 -19.04
N THR A 79 -8.67 -8.76 -18.33
CA THR A 79 -9.03 -9.04 -16.93
C THR A 79 -7.79 -8.86 -16.05
N PRO A 80 -7.88 -8.16 -14.92
CA PRO A 80 -6.76 -8.11 -13.98
C PRO A 80 -6.59 -9.46 -13.27
N ASP A 81 -5.34 -9.82 -12.97
CA ASP A 81 -5.03 -10.93 -12.07
C ASP A 81 -5.16 -10.50 -10.61
N VAL A 82 -4.93 -9.20 -10.36
CA VAL A 82 -4.95 -8.63 -9.00
C VAL A 82 -5.36 -7.16 -9.00
N ILE A 83 -6.12 -6.77 -7.97
CA ILE A 83 -6.40 -5.37 -7.59
C ILE A 83 -5.47 -5.06 -6.41
N THR A 84 -4.52 -4.14 -6.61
CA THR A 84 -3.45 -3.90 -5.64
C THR A 84 -3.58 -2.53 -5.00
N PHE A 85 -3.81 -2.50 -3.69
CA PHE A 85 -3.76 -1.27 -2.90
C PHE A 85 -2.31 -0.86 -2.66
N ALA A 86 -1.89 0.15 -3.39
CA ALA A 86 -0.58 0.80 -3.34
C ALA A 86 -0.74 2.21 -3.90
N GLY A 87 0.27 3.04 -3.89
CA GLY A 87 0.16 4.38 -4.51
C GLY A 87 1.01 5.42 -3.80
N ASN A 88 0.48 6.61 -3.60
CA ASN A 88 1.21 7.78 -3.11
C ASN A 88 1.44 7.77 -1.58
N GLY A 89 1.74 6.61 -1.00
CA GLY A 89 2.04 6.47 0.42
C GLY A 89 1.42 5.22 1.06
N GLU A 90 0.87 5.35 2.28
CA GLU A 90 0.35 4.22 3.06
C GLU A 90 -1.18 4.10 2.97
N PRO A 91 -1.73 3.08 2.28
CA PRO A 91 -3.18 2.96 2.04
C PRO A 91 -4.01 2.83 3.33
N THR A 92 -3.46 2.22 4.38
CA THR A 92 -4.18 2.02 5.66
C THR A 92 -4.35 3.30 6.48
N LEU A 93 -3.78 4.43 6.02
CA LEU A 93 -4.05 5.76 6.59
C LEU A 93 -5.43 6.30 6.19
N HIS A 94 -6.04 5.75 5.12
CA HIS A 94 -7.37 6.21 4.70
C HIS A 94 -8.42 5.92 5.79
N PRO A 95 -9.24 6.91 6.19
CA PRO A 95 -10.20 6.75 7.29
C PRO A 95 -11.22 5.64 7.01
N ASP A 96 -11.65 5.49 5.76
CA ASP A 96 -12.66 4.51 5.33
C ASP A 96 -12.03 3.23 4.77
N PHE A 97 -10.76 2.91 5.10
CA PHE A 97 -10.03 1.79 4.53
C PHE A 97 -10.81 0.46 4.59
N GLU A 98 -11.41 0.13 5.74
CA GLU A 98 -12.18 -1.12 5.93
C GLU A 98 -13.40 -1.18 5.00
N TYR A 99 -14.11 -0.06 4.85
CA TYR A 99 -15.28 0.02 3.98
C TYR A 99 -14.89 -0.05 2.50
N ILE A 100 -13.80 0.59 2.11
CA ILE A 100 -13.27 0.53 0.74
C ILE A 100 -12.86 -0.90 0.38
N ILE A 101 -12.21 -1.64 1.27
CA ILE A 101 -11.90 -3.07 1.06
C ILE A 101 -13.20 -3.86 0.86
N SER A 102 -14.24 -3.59 1.65
CA SER A 102 -15.53 -4.27 1.53
C SER A 102 -16.18 -4.01 0.16
N ASP A 103 -16.21 -2.76 -0.28
CA ASP A 103 -16.75 -2.37 -1.58
C ASP A 103 -15.95 -2.96 -2.75
N THR A 104 -14.62 -3.01 -2.58
CA THR A 104 -13.73 -3.62 -3.58
C THR A 104 -13.99 -5.11 -3.74
N ILE A 105 -14.20 -5.84 -2.62
CA ILE A 105 -14.55 -7.28 -2.67
C ILE A 105 -15.86 -7.47 -3.45
N VAL A 106 -16.92 -6.70 -3.13
CA VAL A 106 -18.20 -6.78 -3.83
C VAL A 106 -18.05 -6.48 -5.33
N THR A 107 -17.29 -5.45 -5.68
CA THR A 107 -17.08 -5.05 -7.07
C THR A 107 -16.25 -6.09 -7.83
N ARG A 108 -15.18 -6.62 -7.22
CA ARG A 108 -14.34 -7.69 -7.76
C ARG A 108 -15.17 -8.95 -8.03
N ASP A 109 -15.97 -9.39 -7.06
CA ASP A 109 -16.79 -10.59 -7.18
C ASP A 109 -17.82 -10.49 -8.33
N ALA A 110 -18.33 -9.27 -8.58
CA ALA A 110 -19.27 -9.02 -9.66
C ALA A 110 -18.62 -8.94 -11.05
N LEU A 111 -17.44 -8.31 -11.19
CA LEU A 111 -16.85 -7.95 -12.48
C LEU A 111 -15.63 -8.78 -12.87
N CYS A 112 -14.85 -9.26 -11.91
CA CYS A 112 -13.63 -10.05 -12.15
C CYS A 112 -13.36 -11.05 -11.02
N PRO A 113 -14.25 -12.05 -10.80
CA PRO A 113 -14.23 -12.92 -9.61
C PRO A 113 -12.97 -13.77 -9.43
N LYS A 114 -12.13 -13.87 -10.45
CA LYS A 114 -10.85 -14.58 -10.39
C LYS A 114 -9.68 -13.69 -9.94
N ALA A 115 -9.88 -12.37 -9.98
CA ALA A 115 -8.83 -11.44 -9.56
C ALA A 115 -8.64 -11.50 -8.03
N LYS A 116 -7.39 -11.46 -7.60
CA LYS A 116 -7.05 -11.30 -6.19
C LYS A 116 -7.16 -9.86 -5.73
N ILE A 117 -7.23 -9.65 -4.43
CA ILE A 117 -7.05 -8.34 -3.80
C ILE A 117 -5.78 -8.40 -2.98
N ALA A 118 -4.83 -7.51 -3.28
CA ALA A 118 -3.57 -7.37 -2.57
C ALA A 118 -3.47 -6.00 -1.88
N VAL A 119 -2.94 -5.97 -0.67
CA VAL A 119 -2.64 -4.71 0.04
C VAL A 119 -1.15 -4.68 0.39
N LEU A 120 -0.45 -3.63 -0.07
CA LEU A 120 0.91 -3.34 0.33
C LEU A 120 0.88 -2.29 1.44
N SER A 121 1.28 -2.68 2.66
CA SER A 121 1.25 -1.79 3.82
C SER A 121 2.58 -1.79 4.58
N ASN A 122 2.94 -0.64 5.12
CA ASN A 122 4.08 -0.51 6.03
C ASN A 122 3.75 -0.90 7.48
N ALA A 123 2.56 -1.45 7.70
CA ALA A 123 2.10 -2.02 8.96
C ALA A 123 1.96 -1.05 10.14
N THR A 124 2.14 0.27 9.95
CA THR A 124 2.06 1.23 11.08
C THR A 124 0.67 1.38 11.68
N GLN A 125 -0.38 1.02 10.92
CA GLN A 125 -1.77 1.18 11.36
C GLN A 125 -2.38 -0.10 11.96
N LEU A 126 -1.59 -1.15 12.18
CA LEU A 126 -2.08 -2.43 12.73
C LEU A 126 -2.60 -2.35 14.17
N HIS A 127 -2.36 -1.23 14.86
CA HIS A 127 -2.98 -0.95 16.16
C HIS A 127 -4.51 -0.73 16.05
N LYS A 128 -5.02 -0.43 14.84
CA LYS A 128 -6.45 -0.23 14.58
C LYS A 128 -7.12 -1.55 14.23
N GLU A 129 -8.17 -1.91 15.00
CA GLU A 129 -8.95 -3.13 14.76
C GLU A 129 -9.56 -3.18 13.35
N SER A 130 -10.08 -2.05 12.86
CA SER A 130 -10.68 -1.93 11.53
C SER A 130 -9.68 -2.27 10.41
N VAL A 131 -8.42 -1.84 10.56
CA VAL A 131 -7.36 -2.16 9.61
C VAL A 131 -7.05 -3.66 9.61
N CYS A 132 -6.93 -4.26 10.79
CA CYS A 132 -6.66 -5.71 10.89
C CYS A 132 -7.82 -6.54 10.31
N ARG A 133 -9.09 -6.17 10.61
CA ARG A 133 -10.25 -6.85 10.00
C ARG A 133 -10.24 -6.75 8.47
N ALA A 134 -9.92 -5.59 7.92
CA ALA A 134 -9.82 -5.40 6.48
C ALA A 134 -8.72 -6.26 5.86
N LEU A 135 -7.52 -6.25 6.45
CA LEU A 135 -6.36 -7.02 5.96
C LEU A 135 -6.55 -8.54 6.06
N ASN A 136 -7.35 -9.03 7.02
CA ASN A 136 -7.70 -10.45 7.10
C ASN A 136 -8.69 -10.92 6.03
N ARG A 137 -9.29 -10.01 5.27
CA ARG A 137 -10.28 -10.31 4.21
C ARG A 137 -9.72 -10.26 2.79
N VAL A 138 -8.50 -9.77 2.63
CA VAL A 138 -7.84 -9.71 1.32
C VAL A 138 -7.08 -11.00 1.04
N ASP A 139 -6.83 -11.27 -0.24
CA ASP A 139 -6.16 -12.50 -0.67
C ASP A 139 -4.65 -12.45 -0.37
N ASP A 140 -4.03 -11.30 -0.58
CA ASP A 140 -2.60 -11.10 -0.39
C ASP A 140 -2.37 -9.89 0.56
N ASN A 141 -2.26 -10.16 1.86
CA ASN A 141 -1.87 -9.18 2.88
C ASN A 141 -0.35 -9.07 2.94
N ILE A 142 0.22 -8.05 2.28
CA ILE A 142 1.67 -7.88 2.10
C ILE A 142 2.15 -6.78 3.05
N LEU A 143 2.87 -7.19 4.10
CA LEU A 143 3.36 -6.29 5.14
C LEU A 143 4.87 -6.08 5.01
N LYS A 144 5.28 -4.82 5.03
CA LYS A 144 6.66 -4.41 4.87
C LYS A 144 7.43 -4.55 6.19
N ILE A 145 8.56 -5.28 6.14
CA ILE A 145 9.52 -5.39 7.24
C ILE A 145 10.93 -5.41 6.63
N ASP A 146 11.61 -4.27 6.64
CA ASP A 146 12.93 -4.16 6.01
C ASP A 146 14.06 -4.54 6.98
N SER A 147 13.81 -4.52 8.28
CA SER A 147 14.77 -4.98 9.28
C SER A 147 14.07 -5.35 10.59
N VAL A 148 14.74 -6.21 11.36
CA VAL A 148 14.35 -6.53 12.74
C VAL A 148 15.08 -5.65 13.77
N LEU A 149 16.04 -4.84 13.31
CA LEU A 149 16.80 -3.91 14.15
C LEU A 149 16.20 -2.52 14.08
N ASP A 150 15.71 -1.99 15.21
CA ASP A 150 15.08 -0.66 15.28
C ASP A 150 15.97 0.47 14.74
N SER A 151 17.30 0.37 14.93
CA SER A 151 18.24 1.34 14.38
C SER A 151 18.22 1.35 12.85
N ARG A 152 18.08 0.18 12.22
CA ARG A 152 17.99 0.05 10.76
C ARG A 152 16.62 0.48 10.24
N ILE A 153 15.53 0.16 10.95
CA ILE A 153 14.19 0.68 10.62
C ILE A 153 14.22 2.21 10.61
N ARG A 154 14.81 2.86 11.63
CA ARG A 154 14.96 4.32 11.66
C ARG A 154 15.83 4.88 10.54
N GLN A 155 16.85 4.17 10.14
CA GLN A 155 17.76 4.60 9.07
C GLN A 155 17.12 4.46 7.69
N ILE A 156 16.44 3.34 7.42
CA ILE A 156 15.92 2.97 6.09
C ILE A 156 14.49 3.46 5.90
N ASP A 157 13.60 3.19 6.85
CA ASP A 157 12.16 3.42 6.73
C ASP A 157 11.73 4.78 7.26
N ARG A 158 12.49 5.34 8.21
CA ARG A 158 12.26 6.67 8.80
C ARG A 158 10.81 6.85 9.27
N PRO A 159 10.32 5.99 10.20
CA PRO A 159 8.97 6.12 10.71
C PRO A 159 8.76 7.46 11.40
N HIS A 160 7.58 8.10 11.16
CA HIS A 160 7.24 9.37 11.81
C HIS A 160 6.92 9.20 13.29
N ALA A 161 6.37 8.04 13.68
CA ALA A 161 6.11 7.73 15.08
C ALA A 161 7.41 7.29 15.77
N SER A 162 7.86 8.05 16.74
CA SER A 162 9.10 7.76 17.51
C SER A 162 9.07 6.41 18.24
N GLY A 163 7.87 5.95 18.63
CA GLY A 163 7.66 4.66 19.31
C GLY A 163 7.54 3.44 18.40
N PHE A 164 7.58 3.62 17.07
CA PHE A 164 7.51 2.49 16.16
C PHE A 164 8.80 1.65 16.23
N GLY A 165 8.65 0.34 16.45
CA GLY A 165 9.76 -0.60 16.53
C GLY A 165 9.33 -2.04 16.26
N PHE A 166 10.32 -2.92 16.01
CA PHE A 166 10.07 -4.30 15.58
C PHE A 166 9.32 -5.13 16.64
N ALA A 167 9.63 -4.98 17.92
CA ALA A 167 8.99 -5.75 18.97
C ALA A 167 7.46 -5.50 19.00
N GLN A 168 7.04 -4.24 18.91
CA GLN A 168 5.62 -3.88 18.85
C GLN A 168 4.96 -4.40 17.56
N LEU A 169 5.64 -4.26 16.43
CA LEU A 169 5.16 -4.77 15.15
C LEU A 169 4.96 -6.29 15.22
N LEU A 170 5.91 -7.03 15.75
CA LEU A 170 5.84 -8.50 15.88
C LEU A 170 4.60 -8.95 16.64
N GLU A 171 4.25 -8.28 17.76
CA GLU A 171 3.02 -8.59 18.50
C GLU A 171 1.75 -8.37 17.67
N GLN A 172 1.75 -7.34 16.84
CA GLN A 172 0.59 -7.06 15.98
C GLN A 172 0.47 -8.06 14.82
N LEU A 173 1.58 -8.56 14.29
CA LEU A 173 1.58 -9.57 13.23
C LEU A 173 0.94 -10.89 13.66
N LYS A 174 1.02 -11.28 14.93
CA LYS A 174 0.37 -12.48 15.47
C LYS A 174 -1.15 -12.50 15.29
N ARG A 175 -1.76 -11.33 15.08
CA ARG A 175 -3.22 -11.18 14.87
C ARG A 175 -3.72 -11.72 13.53
N PHE A 176 -2.80 -12.03 12.62
CA PHE A 176 -3.13 -12.55 11.30
C PHE A 176 -3.05 -14.09 11.22
N ASP A 177 -2.64 -14.75 12.29
CA ASP A 177 -2.54 -16.22 12.37
C ASP A 177 -1.82 -16.86 11.17
N GLY A 178 -0.76 -16.19 10.71
CA GLY A 178 0.00 -16.58 9.53
C GLY A 178 -0.59 -16.12 8.18
N ASN A 179 -1.76 -15.52 8.14
CA ASN A 179 -2.37 -15.00 6.90
C ASN A 179 -1.76 -13.65 6.50
N LEU A 180 -0.47 -13.65 6.21
CA LEU A 180 0.28 -12.48 5.74
C LEU A 180 1.50 -12.90 4.92
N MET A 181 1.97 -11.99 4.08
CA MET A 181 3.26 -12.07 3.40
C MET A 181 4.16 -10.95 3.88
N ILE A 182 5.44 -11.27 4.14
CA ILE A 182 6.44 -10.25 4.47
C ILE A 182 7.15 -9.84 3.19
N GLN A 183 7.22 -8.54 2.99
CA GLN A 183 8.03 -7.92 1.93
C GLN A 183 9.19 -7.18 2.55
N THR A 184 10.41 -7.50 2.12
CA THR A 184 11.65 -6.86 2.57
C THR A 184 12.39 -6.26 1.38
N MET A 185 12.85 -5.02 1.52
CA MET A 185 13.77 -4.39 0.59
C MET A 185 15.20 -4.62 1.07
N PHE A 186 16.00 -5.37 0.30
CA PHE A 186 17.43 -5.51 0.55
C PHE A 186 18.20 -4.37 -0.09
N LEU A 187 18.94 -3.64 0.72
CA LEU A 187 19.71 -2.45 0.32
C LEU A 187 21.17 -2.59 0.74
N LYS A 188 22.06 -2.08 -0.12
CA LYS A 188 23.47 -1.87 0.20
C LYS A 188 23.93 -0.55 -0.42
N GLY A 189 24.55 0.30 0.38
CA GLY A 189 25.05 1.60 -0.08
C GLY A 189 25.33 2.55 1.07
N ASP A 190 25.55 3.81 0.74
CA ASP A 190 25.72 4.88 1.71
C ASP A 190 24.55 5.85 1.64
N VAL A 191 24.00 6.19 2.80
CA VAL A 191 22.91 7.14 2.96
C VAL A 191 23.27 8.13 4.04
N ASP A 192 23.25 9.42 3.72
CA ASP A 192 23.62 10.52 4.62
C ASP A 192 25.00 10.30 5.30
N GLY A 193 25.98 9.75 4.54
CA GLY A 193 27.33 9.45 5.03
C GLY A 193 27.43 8.22 5.93
N GLN A 194 26.37 7.42 6.04
CA GLN A 194 26.36 6.18 6.81
C GLN A 194 26.11 4.97 5.90
N SER A 195 26.89 3.91 6.12
CA SER A 195 26.70 2.66 5.39
C SER A 195 25.39 1.97 5.79
N VAL A 196 24.61 1.64 4.78
CA VAL A 196 23.35 0.88 4.91
C VAL A 196 23.57 -0.49 4.29
N ASN A 197 23.30 -1.52 5.08
CA ASN A 197 23.29 -2.92 4.63
C ASN A 197 22.31 -3.67 5.55
N ASN A 198 21.19 -4.14 5.01
CA ASN A 198 20.17 -4.89 5.74
C ASN A 198 19.92 -6.26 5.10
#